data_69858cff641efb3df737ffa4a389f75f
#
_entry.id   69858cff641efb3df737ffa4a389f75f
#
_cell.length_a   1.000
_cell.length_b   1.000
_cell.length_c   1.000
_cell.angle_alpha   90.00
_cell.angle_beta   90.00
_cell.angle_gamma   90.00
#
_symmetry.space_group_name_H-M   'P 1'
#
loop_
_entity.id
_entity.type
_entity.pdbx_description
1 polymer ?
#
loop_
_entity_poly.entity_id
_entity_poly.type
_entity_poly.pdbx_seq_one_letter_code
_entity_poly.pdbx_strand_id
1 'polypeptide(L)'
;MKGKQFLTDQSILRRIFLFLFPFLILLIFAFLQILNLMVFQAEKFKTQADSNRILKEKVFPPRGLIFDTNDEIIVDNFIRQDLVVTPNFIEDYSLYLSLLSELVEIEKNTLEQVFYKKLSEIKPFQSFTLLRDLNDRQLAKVKLNFKDLPGTEINSSFSRNVVHGESSGAVTGYLGFASKQDILINPNLKNFNDQQVGLLGIEKEFDDELRGTVGYRYSEKDARGGVLDVLSVEPSTKGKNIKLSIDIELQDKLYKEFRGRKGALIAIEPDTGFIRAMISSPSYNPNFFNNFKTEEIKLLFQNKNSPLFNRAISGQYPPASTLKPFIGLVALEEDVITWQEKILDEGEFFVEGDKRPYTGWKEGGHGEVNMEKALAESSDVYFYNIAYDLTVNSIAPFLKKFGFGKSSDLFINESQGILPDKKWKLGQKGEFWFKGDTINMGIGQGYILATPLQIALAYSALINGGKLISPRIVQSIEGEETKFVSEKIEIKDIQNLEYIKESLISVVESNTGTAKNIFDPKLRIAGKTGTAQVKSILDDNKYQEIRENVLLRDHALFVGYGPVEDPSIVVVAIVENGESGSLVAAPIVQKAINLYEQ
;
A
#
# COMPACT_ATOMS: atom_id res chain seq x y z
N MET A 1 -41.81 98.14 38.94
CA MET A 1 -41.52 98.20 37.50
C MET A 1 -40.37 97.24 37.22
N LYS A 2 -40.65 96.07 36.64
CA LYS A 2 -39.64 95.17 36.23
C LYS A 2 -39.18 95.49 34.82
N GLY A 3 -37.96 96.00 34.65
CA GLY A 3 -37.35 96.20 33.34
C GLY A 3 -37.19 94.96 32.55
N LYS A 4 -37.82 94.91 31.40
CA LYS A 4 -37.50 93.92 30.38
C LYS A 4 -36.10 94.22 29.81
N GLN A 5 -35.10 93.42 30.18
CA GLN A 5 -33.85 93.44 29.44
C GLN A 5 -34.08 92.88 28.02
N PHE A 6 -33.98 93.75 27.03
CA PHE A 6 -33.94 93.39 25.64
C PHE A 6 -32.62 92.63 25.42
N LEU A 7 -32.70 91.40 25.09
CA LEU A 7 -31.57 90.64 24.60
C LEU A 7 -31.06 91.34 23.34
N THR A 8 -29.82 91.85 23.38
CA THR A 8 -29.25 92.52 22.19
C THR A 8 -29.03 91.46 21.11
N ASP A 9 -29.22 91.79 19.82
CA ASP A 9 -29.00 90.87 18.66
C ASP A 9 -27.70 90.12 18.69
N GLN A 10 -26.66 90.68 19.28
CA GLN A 10 -25.36 90.02 19.48
C GLN A 10 -25.39 88.81 20.47
N SER A 11 -26.27 88.84 21.46
CA SER A 11 -26.39 87.71 22.42
C SER A 11 -27.20 86.55 21.83
N ILE A 12 -28.12 86.84 20.94
CA ILE A 12 -28.88 85.85 20.20
C ILE A 12 -27.99 85.21 19.15
N LEU A 13 -27.21 85.96 18.39
CA LEU A 13 -26.28 85.50 17.41
C LEU A 13 -25.17 84.57 18.06
N ARG A 14 -24.68 84.99 19.25
CA ARG A 14 -23.71 84.12 20.01
C ARG A 14 -24.35 82.82 20.43
N ARG A 15 -25.58 82.80 20.87
CA ARG A 15 -26.28 81.53 21.25
C ARG A 15 -26.53 80.65 20.04
N ILE A 16 -27.00 81.25 18.92
CA ILE A 16 -27.17 80.52 17.67
C ILE A 16 -25.83 79.92 17.19
N PHE A 17 -24.74 80.65 17.25
CA PHE A 17 -23.42 80.19 16.87
C PHE A 17 -22.92 79.06 17.79
N LEU A 18 -23.18 79.19 19.11
CA LEU A 18 -22.80 78.11 20.09
C LEU A 18 -23.53 76.80 19.87
N PHE A 19 -24.76 76.87 19.29
CA PHE A 19 -25.50 75.61 18.95
C PHE A 19 -25.25 75.17 17.52
N LEU A 20 -25.11 76.07 16.55
CA LEU A 20 -24.87 75.70 15.13
C LEU A 20 -23.40 75.20 14.89
N PHE A 21 -22.43 75.73 15.60
CA PHE A 21 -21.00 75.37 15.40
C PHE A 21 -20.70 73.89 15.72
N PRO A 22 -21.13 73.35 16.88
CA PRO A 22 -20.90 71.89 17.14
C PRO A 22 -21.77 71.05 16.18
N PHE A 23 -22.94 71.49 15.76
CA PHE A 23 -23.74 70.77 14.78
C PHE A 23 -23.05 70.72 13.40
N LEU A 24 -22.43 71.85 12.98
CA LEU A 24 -21.66 71.89 11.73
C LEU A 24 -20.44 71.00 11.79
N ILE A 25 -19.74 70.96 12.95
CA ILE A 25 -18.60 70.02 13.16
C ILE A 25 -19.08 68.57 13.05
N LEU A 26 -20.23 68.24 13.64
CA LEU A 26 -20.78 66.89 13.59
C LEU A 26 -21.19 66.51 12.14
N LEU A 27 -21.75 67.46 11.36
CA LEU A 27 -22.03 67.24 9.94
C LEU A 27 -20.77 67.04 9.10
N ILE A 28 -19.72 67.82 9.35
CA ILE A 28 -18.45 67.70 8.67
C ILE A 28 -17.82 66.32 9.04
N PHE A 29 -17.86 65.94 10.31
CA PHE A 29 -17.37 64.62 10.75
C PHE A 29 -18.17 63.49 10.10
N ALA A 30 -19.49 63.56 10.08
CA ALA A 30 -20.35 62.59 9.40
C ALA A 30 -20.05 62.50 7.90
N PHE A 31 -19.84 63.66 7.25
CA PHE A 31 -19.48 63.73 5.83
C PHE A 31 -18.11 63.08 5.58
N LEU A 32 -17.11 63.36 6.41
CA LEU A 32 -15.78 62.75 6.33
C LEU A 32 -15.83 61.24 6.58
N GLN A 33 -16.67 60.75 7.50
CA GLN A 33 -16.91 59.35 7.73
C GLN A 33 -17.59 58.67 6.51
N ILE A 34 -18.57 59.31 5.91
CA ILE A 34 -19.21 58.81 4.69
C ILE A 34 -18.19 58.76 3.54
N LEU A 35 -17.35 59.78 3.38
CA LEU A 35 -16.29 59.81 2.38
C LEU A 35 -15.26 58.68 2.61
N ASN A 36 -14.86 58.47 3.88
CA ASN A 36 -13.99 57.38 4.24
C ASN A 36 -14.61 56.01 3.87
N LEU A 37 -15.88 55.79 4.19
CA LEU A 37 -16.58 54.57 3.84
C LEU A 37 -16.72 54.38 2.33
N MET A 38 -17.08 55.47 1.58
CA MET A 38 -17.33 55.40 0.13
C MET A 38 -16.04 55.32 -0.71
N VAL A 39 -14.93 55.89 -0.25
CA VAL A 39 -13.67 55.95 -1.04
C VAL A 39 -12.64 54.95 -0.54
N PHE A 40 -12.32 54.94 0.74
CA PHE A 40 -11.23 54.15 1.29
C PHE A 40 -11.65 52.75 1.73
N GLN A 41 -12.92 52.53 2.07
CA GLN A 41 -13.43 51.25 2.51
C GLN A 41 -14.41 50.59 1.51
N ALA A 42 -14.70 51.24 0.37
CA ALA A 42 -15.65 50.76 -0.62
C ALA A 42 -15.31 49.36 -1.14
N GLU A 43 -14.03 49.11 -1.50
CA GLU A 43 -13.57 47.80 -1.97
C GLU A 43 -13.70 46.71 -0.89
N LYS A 44 -13.38 47.06 0.36
CA LYS A 44 -13.52 46.13 1.49
C LYS A 44 -14.98 45.73 1.71
N PHE A 45 -15.89 46.69 1.72
CA PHE A 45 -17.32 46.38 1.90
C PHE A 45 -17.94 45.71 0.69
N LYS A 46 -17.49 46.05 -0.53
CA LYS A 46 -17.87 45.35 -1.75
C LYS A 46 -17.44 43.88 -1.69
N THR A 47 -16.19 43.61 -1.34
CA THR A 47 -15.65 42.24 -1.17
C THR A 47 -16.43 41.46 -0.09
N GLN A 48 -16.77 42.13 1.03
CA GLN A 48 -17.59 41.50 2.08
C GLN A 48 -19.01 41.22 1.61
N ALA A 49 -19.64 42.14 0.88
CA ALA A 49 -20.98 41.95 0.31
C ALA A 49 -20.97 40.81 -0.72
N ASP A 50 -19.98 40.78 -1.61
CA ASP A 50 -19.83 39.72 -2.61
C ASP A 50 -19.54 38.37 -1.94
N SER A 51 -18.71 38.31 -0.91
CA SER A 51 -18.45 37.06 -0.15
C SER A 51 -19.68 36.55 0.61
N ASN A 52 -20.61 37.45 0.99
CA ASN A 52 -21.87 37.06 1.61
C ASN A 52 -22.93 36.61 0.59
N ARG A 53 -22.87 37.10 -0.65
CA ARG A 53 -23.78 36.78 -1.73
C ARG A 53 -23.37 35.61 -2.59
N ILE A 54 -22.06 35.40 -2.75
CA ILE A 54 -21.51 34.35 -3.61
C ILE A 54 -21.21 33.11 -2.77
N LEU A 55 -21.82 31.99 -3.15
CA LEU A 55 -21.49 30.66 -2.65
C LEU A 55 -20.43 30.03 -3.58
N LYS A 56 -19.26 29.71 -3.03
CA LYS A 56 -18.22 29.01 -3.75
C LYS A 56 -18.24 27.53 -3.34
N GLU A 57 -18.63 26.65 -4.26
CA GLU A 57 -18.69 25.20 -4.05
C GLU A 57 -17.58 24.52 -4.83
N LYS A 58 -16.98 23.50 -4.23
CA LYS A 58 -15.99 22.66 -4.91
C LYS A 58 -16.69 21.67 -5.83
N VAL A 59 -16.20 21.51 -7.05
CA VAL A 59 -16.62 20.49 -8.00
C VAL A 59 -15.50 19.46 -8.09
N PHE A 60 -15.71 18.30 -7.45
CA PHE A 60 -14.72 17.24 -7.44
C PHE A 60 -14.75 16.45 -8.75
N PRO A 61 -13.58 16.16 -9.33
CA PRO A 61 -13.48 15.34 -10.52
C PRO A 61 -13.70 13.85 -10.20
N PRO A 62 -14.09 13.03 -11.18
CA PRO A 62 -13.93 11.58 -11.08
C PRO A 62 -12.44 11.22 -11.02
N ARG A 63 -12.08 10.27 -10.16
CA ARG A 63 -10.72 9.72 -10.13
C ARG A 63 -10.43 8.95 -11.42
N GLY A 64 -9.15 8.88 -11.81
CA GLY A 64 -8.71 8.05 -12.92
C GLY A 64 -9.05 6.58 -12.69
N LEU A 65 -9.30 5.83 -13.75
CA LEU A 65 -9.52 4.40 -13.70
C LEU A 65 -8.19 3.65 -13.56
N ILE A 66 -8.23 2.44 -12.99
CA ILE A 66 -7.07 1.56 -12.92
C ILE A 66 -7.40 0.30 -13.73
N PHE A 67 -6.54 0.03 -14.71
CA PHE A 67 -6.66 -1.12 -15.62
C PHE A 67 -5.55 -2.14 -15.32
N ASP A 68 -5.78 -3.36 -15.68
CA ASP A 68 -4.76 -4.41 -15.74
C ASP A 68 -3.94 -4.34 -17.03
N THR A 69 -3.03 -5.31 -17.23
CA THR A 69 -2.19 -5.39 -18.44
C THR A 69 -2.98 -5.69 -19.72
N ASN A 70 -4.20 -6.24 -19.61
CA ASN A 70 -5.09 -6.62 -20.70
C ASN A 70 -6.24 -5.62 -20.93
N ASP A 71 -6.14 -4.41 -20.31
CA ASP A 71 -7.17 -3.37 -20.33
C ASP A 71 -8.47 -3.73 -19.60
N GLU A 72 -8.45 -4.76 -18.72
CA GLU A 72 -9.55 -5.04 -17.81
C GLU A 72 -9.57 -4.03 -16.66
N ILE A 73 -10.77 -3.63 -16.23
CA ILE A 73 -10.94 -2.65 -15.16
C ILE A 73 -10.73 -3.34 -13.80
N ILE A 74 -9.68 -2.92 -13.08
CA ILE A 74 -9.45 -3.33 -11.69
C ILE A 74 -10.19 -2.40 -10.73
N VAL A 75 -10.17 -1.09 -11.00
CA VAL A 75 -10.79 -0.08 -10.13
C VAL A 75 -11.54 0.95 -10.97
N ASP A 76 -12.82 1.11 -10.71
CA ASP A 76 -13.70 2.07 -11.35
C ASP A 76 -14.34 3.07 -10.36
N ASN A 77 -15.22 3.92 -10.86
CA ASN A 77 -16.00 4.85 -10.08
C ASN A 77 -17.49 4.61 -10.36
N PHE A 78 -18.30 4.65 -9.33
CA PHE A 78 -19.75 4.71 -9.47
C PHE A 78 -20.31 5.96 -8.80
N ILE A 79 -21.50 6.37 -9.24
CA ILE A 79 -22.19 7.52 -8.66
C ILE A 79 -22.95 7.04 -7.44
N ARG A 80 -22.65 7.66 -6.30
CA ARG A 80 -23.32 7.42 -5.02
C ARG A 80 -24.25 8.61 -4.73
N GLN A 81 -25.40 8.32 -4.17
CA GLN A 81 -26.38 9.31 -3.73
C GLN A 81 -26.34 9.44 -2.21
N ASP A 82 -25.90 10.59 -1.73
CA ASP A 82 -25.78 10.88 -0.30
C ASP A 82 -26.89 11.82 0.15
N LEU A 83 -27.49 11.54 1.32
CA LEU A 83 -28.46 12.43 1.96
C LEU A 83 -27.71 13.44 2.83
N VAL A 84 -27.81 14.69 2.45
CA VAL A 84 -27.21 15.85 3.14
C VAL A 84 -28.28 16.61 3.89
N VAL A 85 -27.96 17.07 5.09
CA VAL A 85 -28.90 17.77 5.96
C VAL A 85 -28.30 19.10 6.43
N THR A 86 -29.11 20.16 6.38
CA THR A 86 -28.79 21.47 6.94
C THR A 86 -29.70 21.73 8.16
N PRO A 87 -29.18 21.60 9.40
CA PRO A 87 -29.99 21.58 10.61
C PRO A 87 -30.83 22.84 10.82
N ASN A 88 -30.35 24.02 10.39
CA ASN A 88 -31.00 25.29 10.59
C ASN A 88 -32.41 25.40 9.93
N PHE A 89 -32.72 24.53 8.99
CA PHE A 89 -34.04 24.49 8.33
C PHE A 89 -35.01 23.50 8.98
N ILE A 90 -34.58 22.76 10.00
CA ILE A 90 -35.39 21.74 10.69
C ILE A 90 -35.89 22.34 12.02
N GLU A 91 -37.21 22.46 12.17
CA GLU A 91 -37.82 22.97 13.39
C GLU A 91 -37.90 21.94 14.51
N ASP A 92 -38.24 20.70 14.18
CA ASP A 92 -38.33 19.56 15.11
C ASP A 92 -37.46 18.38 14.63
N TYR A 93 -36.29 18.23 15.25
CA TYR A 93 -35.35 17.12 14.92
C TYR A 93 -35.94 15.74 15.22
N SER A 94 -36.78 15.60 16.26
CA SER A 94 -37.33 14.30 16.62
C SER A 94 -38.37 13.83 15.62
N LEU A 95 -39.25 14.74 15.16
CA LEU A 95 -40.24 14.46 14.13
C LEU A 95 -39.55 14.16 12.78
N TYR A 96 -38.59 15.00 12.41
CA TYR A 96 -37.77 14.82 11.19
C TYR A 96 -37.08 13.46 11.14
N LEU A 97 -36.36 13.08 12.22
CA LEU A 97 -35.64 11.81 12.28
C LEU A 97 -36.59 10.60 12.33
N SER A 98 -37.79 10.76 12.91
CA SER A 98 -38.82 9.71 12.87
C SER A 98 -39.32 9.46 11.47
N LEU A 99 -39.66 10.51 10.73
CA LEU A 99 -40.11 10.40 9.33
C LEU A 99 -38.99 9.84 8.44
N LEU A 100 -37.77 10.37 8.60
CA LEU A 100 -36.62 9.89 7.82
C LEU A 100 -36.34 8.41 8.08
N SER A 101 -36.40 7.97 9.35
CA SER A 101 -36.22 6.57 9.76
C SER A 101 -37.16 5.62 9.03
N GLU A 102 -38.43 6.00 8.91
CA GLU A 102 -39.45 5.22 8.19
C GLU A 102 -39.15 5.16 6.68
N LEU A 103 -38.74 6.28 6.07
CA LEU A 103 -38.47 6.38 4.63
C LEU A 103 -37.23 5.57 4.23
N VAL A 104 -36.16 5.67 5.03
CA VAL A 104 -34.86 5.01 4.72
C VAL A 104 -34.74 3.60 5.32
N GLU A 105 -35.74 3.15 6.10
CA GLU A 105 -35.76 1.83 6.74
C GLU A 105 -34.54 1.60 7.66
N ILE A 106 -34.11 2.62 8.41
CA ILE A 106 -33.01 2.59 9.38
C ILE A 106 -33.57 2.94 10.77
N GLU A 107 -33.16 2.23 11.80
CA GLU A 107 -33.59 2.52 13.19
C GLU A 107 -33.37 3.97 13.57
N LYS A 108 -34.40 4.60 14.14
CA LYS A 108 -34.36 6.00 14.60
C LYS A 108 -33.19 6.29 15.52
N ASN A 109 -32.92 5.40 16.49
CA ASN A 109 -31.82 5.57 17.44
C ASN A 109 -30.45 5.67 16.72
N THR A 110 -30.25 4.90 15.66
CA THR A 110 -29.03 4.95 14.84
C THR A 110 -28.89 6.29 14.13
N LEU A 111 -29.97 6.78 13.52
CA LEU A 111 -29.99 8.11 12.88
C LEU A 111 -29.77 9.25 13.88
N GLU A 112 -30.38 9.17 15.06
CA GLU A 112 -30.21 10.13 16.16
C GLU A 112 -28.76 10.22 16.61
N GLN A 113 -28.11 9.08 16.84
CA GLN A 113 -26.69 9.04 17.23
C GLN A 113 -25.78 9.74 16.20
N VAL A 114 -25.96 9.44 14.91
CA VAL A 114 -25.19 10.08 13.84
C VAL A 114 -25.50 11.58 13.75
N PHE A 115 -26.78 11.94 13.77
CA PHE A 115 -27.26 13.31 13.65
C PHE A 115 -26.72 14.20 14.79
N TYR A 116 -26.95 13.82 16.05
CA TYR A 116 -26.51 14.62 17.19
C TYR A 116 -25.00 14.69 17.35
N LYS A 117 -24.29 13.59 17.01
CA LYS A 117 -22.84 13.63 16.96
C LYS A 117 -22.36 14.68 15.95
N LYS A 118 -22.88 14.66 14.73
CA LYS A 118 -22.53 15.65 13.70
C LYS A 118 -22.94 17.07 14.08
N LEU A 119 -24.13 17.25 14.64
CA LEU A 119 -24.61 18.55 15.11
C LEU A 119 -23.68 19.17 16.16
N SER A 120 -23.04 18.36 17.02
CA SER A 120 -22.07 18.84 18.01
C SER A 120 -20.72 19.28 17.40
N GLU A 121 -20.40 18.83 16.20
CA GLU A 121 -19.13 19.11 15.50
C GLU A 121 -19.19 20.35 14.56
N ILE A 122 -20.40 20.78 14.18
CA ILE A 122 -20.63 21.83 13.16
C ILE A 122 -21.54 22.95 13.67
N LYS A 123 -21.59 24.06 12.91
CA LYS A 123 -22.59 25.13 13.15
C LYS A 123 -23.92 24.77 12.49
N PRO A 124 -25.07 25.17 13.07
CA PRO A 124 -26.41 24.78 12.58
C PRO A 124 -26.70 25.10 11.11
N PHE A 125 -26.07 26.11 10.56
CA PHE A 125 -26.21 26.52 9.15
C PHE A 125 -25.28 25.79 8.19
N GLN A 126 -24.41 24.90 8.70
CA GLN A 126 -23.55 24.05 7.88
C GLN A 126 -24.26 22.74 7.57
N SER A 127 -24.23 22.36 6.30
CA SER A 127 -24.73 21.07 5.84
C SER A 127 -23.76 19.94 6.20
N PHE A 128 -24.28 18.74 6.47
CA PHE A 128 -23.47 17.54 6.64
C PHE A 128 -24.16 16.32 6.02
N THR A 129 -23.37 15.34 5.61
CA THR A 129 -23.89 14.06 5.11
C THR A 129 -24.38 13.22 6.29
N LEU A 130 -25.71 13.00 6.35
CA LEU A 130 -26.34 12.16 7.37
C LEU A 130 -26.32 10.69 6.97
N LEU A 131 -26.66 10.38 5.71
CA LEU A 131 -26.62 9.03 5.15
C LEU A 131 -25.84 9.03 3.85
N ARG A 132 -25.09 7.96 3.65
CA ARG A 132 -24.32 7.73 2.42
C ARG A 132 -24.90 6.54 1.67
N ASP A 133 -24.76 6.57 0.35
CA ASP A 133 -25.08 5.46 -0.54
C ASP A 133 -26.55 5.00 -0.40
N LEU A 134 -27.50 5.93 -0.59
CA LEU A 134 -28.92 5.61 -0.64
C LEU A 134 -29.19 4.68 -1.83
N ASN A 135 -29.83 3.57 -1.58
CA ASN A 135 -30.33 2.72 -2.66
C ASN A 135 -31.51 3.38 -3.40
N ASP A 136 -31.84 2.88 -4.60
CA ASP A 136 -32.87 3.46 -5.46
C ASP A 136 -34.23 3.60 -4.76
N ARG A 137 -34.61 2.63 -3.92
CA ARG A 137 -35.85 2.65 -3.15
C ARG A 137 -35.87 3.76 -2.11
N GLN A 138 -34.78 3.88 -1.33
CA GLN A 138 -34.61 4.93 -0.34
C GLN A 138 -34.60 6.31 -1.00
N LEU A 139 -33.83 6.44 -2.11
CA LEU A 139 -33.76 7.68 -2.88
C LEU A 139 -35.13 8.11 -3.41
N ALA A 140 -35.90 7.19 -3.97
CA ALA A 140 -37.26 7.47 -4.47
C ALA A 140 -38.18 7.92 -3.34
N LYS A 141 -38.19 7.23 -2.18
CA LYS A 141 -39.00 7.59 -1.02
C LYS A 141 -38.65 8.99 -0.48
N VAL A 142 -37.34 9.28 -0.32
CA VAL A 142 -36.89 10.60 0.15
C VAL A 142 -37.28 11.70 -0.83
N LYS A 143 -37.10 11.51 -2.13
CA LYS A 143 -37.47 12.50 -3.16
C LYS A 143 -38.96 12.78 -3.21
N LEU A 144 -39.80 11.79 -3.02
CA LEU A 144 -41.26 11.97 -3.00
C LEU A 144 -41.73 12.74 -1.76
N ASN A 145 -40.97 12.69 -0.66
CA ASN A 145 -41.32 13.33 0.61
C ASN A 145 -40.45 14.57 0.93
N PHE A 146 -39.78 15.19 -0.04
CA PHE A 146 -38.93 16.37 0.20
C PHE A 146 -39.66 17.54 0.88
N LYS A 147 -40.97 17.69 0.63
CA LYS A 147 -41.78 18.77 1.25
C LYS A 147 -41.84 18.62 2.78
N ASP A 148 -41.81 17.38 3.26
CA ASP A 148 -41.91 17.04 4.67
C ASP A 148 -40.53 16.85 5.33
N LEU A 149 -39.43 16.99 4.56
CA LEU A 149 -38.06 16.90 4.98
C LEU A 149 -37.30 18.21 4.74
N PRO A 150 -37.62 19.29 5.47
CA PRO A 150 -36.96 20.59 5.29
C PRO A 150 -35.46 20.46 5.59
N GLY A 151 -34.64 21.18 4.80
CA GLY A 151 -33.17 21.14 4.95
C GLY A 151 -32.50 19.89 4.44
N THR A 152 -33.20 19.02 3.71
CA THR A 152 -32.65 17.80 3.09
C THR A 152 -32.31 18.04 1.63
N GLU A 153 -31.14 17.60 1.24
CA GLU A 153 -30.65 17.60 -0.14
C GLU A 153 -30.07 16.23 -0.50
N ILE A 154 -30.15 15.85 -1.77
CA ILE A 154 -29.45 14.69 -2.30
C ILE A 154 -28.22 15.17 -3.07
N ASN A 155 -27.07 14.78 -2.59
CA ASN A 155 -25.80 15.09 -3.23
C ASN A 155 -25.27 13.85 -3.97
N SER A 156 -24.97 13.99 -5.26
CA SER A 156 -24.33 12.96 -6.06
C SER A 156 -22.83 13.09 -5.94
N SER A 157 -22.16 12.04 -5.49
CA SER A 157 -20.72 11.99 -5.36
C SER A 157 -20.15 10.74 -6.02
N PHE A 158 -18.89 10.80 -6.45
CA PHE A 158 -18.20 9.61 -6.93
C PHE A 158 -17.72 8.78 -5.75
N SER A 159 -17.95 7.48 -5.80
CA SER A 159 -17.36 6.48 -4.91
C SER A 159 -16.47 5.54 -5.69
N ARG A 160 -15.48 4.96 -5.02
CA ARG A 160 -14.48 4.09 -5.61
C ARG A 160 -14.90 2.64 -5.46
N ASN A 161 -14.79 1.86 -6.53
CA ASN A 161 -15.10 0.44 -6.53
C ASN A 161 -13.89 -0.37 -7.02
N VAL A 162 -13.47 -1.34 -6.23
CA VAL A 162 -12.43 -2.31 -6.58
C VAL A 162 -13.14 -3.59 -6.99
N VAL A 163 -13.08 -3.92 -8.29
CA VAL A 163 -13.91 -4.97 -8.92
C VAL A 163 -13.56 -6.35 -8.36
N HIS A 164 -12.26 -6.64 -8.18
CA HIS A 164 -11.76 -7.95 -7.76
C HIS A 164 -11.59 -8.11 -6.24
N GLY A 165 -12.03 -7.12 -5.45
CA GLY A 165 -12.10 -7.20 -4.00
C GLY A 165 -10.79 -7.65 -3.32
N GLU A 166 -10.82 -8.79 -2.62
CA GLU A 166 -9.71 -9.25 -1.79
C GLU A 166 -8.43 -9.58 -2.57
N SER A 167 -8.52 -10.16 -3.77
CA SER A 167 -7.34 -10.57 -4.53
C SER A 167 -6.48 -9.40 -4.99
N SER A 168 -7.09 -8.23 -5.23
CA SER A 168 -6.40 -7.01 -5.64
C SER A 168 -6.09 -6.05 -4.49
N GLY A 169 -6.64 -6.28 -3.29
CA GLY A 169 -6.54 -5.34 -2.16
C GLY A 169 -5.11 -4.96 -1.77
N ALA A 170 -4.18 -5.92 -1.78
CA ALA A 170 -2.77 -5.67 -1.47
C ALA A 170 -2.05 -4.80 -2.51
N VAL A 171 -2.54 -4.79 -3.77
CA VAL A 171 -2.03 -3.99 -4.89
C VAL A 171 -2.69 -2.61 -4.91
N THR A 172 -4.02 -2.59 -5.01
CA THR A 172 -4.78 -1.34 -5.21
C THR A 172 -4.74 -0.44 -3.98
N GLY A 173 -4.78 -1.03 -2.79
CA GLY A 173 -4.98 -0.27 -1.56
C GLY A 173 -6.42 0.23 -1.43
N TYR A 174 -6.62 1.28 -0.65
CA TYR A 174 -7.94 1.86 -0.37
C TYR A 174 -7.88 3.37 -0.16
N LEU A 175 -9.06 4.00 -0.20
CA LEU A 175 -9.24 5.42 0.07
C LEU A 175 -9.70 5.67 1.52
N GLY A 176 -9.33 6.84 2.04
CA GLY A 176 -9.80 7.33 3.33
C GLY A 176 -9.63 8.84 3.44
N PHE A 177 -9.98 9.43 4.56
CA PHE A 177 -9.77 10.86 4.78
C PHE A 177 -8.33 11.15 5.18
N ALA A 178 -7.76 12.19 4.57
CA ALA A 178 -6.42 12.66 4.90
C ALA A 178 -6.32 13.07 6.38
N SER A 179 -5.30 12.58 7.07
CA SER A 179 -4.96 13.03 8.40
C SER A 179 -4.25 14.39 8.37
N LYS A 180 -4.12 15.05 9.53
CA LYS A 180 -3.33 16.28 9.64
C LYS A 180 -1.87 16.07 9.20
N GLN A 181 -1.33 14.88 9.44
CA GLN A 181 0.03 14.53 9.05
C GLN A 181 0.15 14.35 7.53
N ASP A 182 -0.83 13.72 6.88
CA ASP A 182 -0.86 13.61 5.41
C ASP A 182 -0.89 14.99 4.75
N ILE A 183 -1.68 15.92 5.28
CA ILE A 183 -1.77 17.31 4.79
C ILE A 183 -0.44 18.08 5.01
N LEU A 184 0.31 17.79 6.08
CA LEU A 184 1.63 18.39 6.29
C LEU A 184 2.65 17.88 5.26
N ILE A 185 2.57 16.62 4.89
CA ILE A 185 3.44 16.00 3.88
C ILE A 185 3.06 16.47 2.46
N ASN A 186 1.77 16.46 2.15
CA ASN A 186 1.23 16.93 0.86
C ASN A 186 0.17 18.02 1.07
N PRO A 187 0.56 19.32 1.06
CA PRO A 187 -0.36 20.44 1.29
C PRO A 187 -1.54 20.53 0.29
N ASN A 188 -1.42 19.93 -0.90
CA ASN A 188 -2.49 19.90 -1.90
C ASN A 188 -3.73 19.15 -1.40
N LEU A 189 -3.57 18.21 -0.48
CA LEU A 189 -4.65 17.46 0.16
C LEU A 189 -5.63 18.35 0.92
N LYS A 190 -5.22 19.56 1.32
CA LYS A 190 -6.10 20.54 1.97
C LYS A 190 -7.33 20.89 1.14
N ASN A 191 -7.24 20.83 -0.17
CA ASN A 191 -8.37 21.09 -1.06
C ASN A 191 -9.38 19.93 -1.07
N PHE A 192 -9.00 18.75 -0.58
CA PHE A 192 -9.77 17.51 -0.56
C PHE A 192 -10.18 17.07 0.85
N ASN A 193 -10.20 17.97 1.85
CA ASN A 193 -10.56 17.64 3.24
C ASN A 193 -11.89 16.90 3.39
N ASP A 194 -12.83 17.15 2.46
CA ASP A 194 -14.19 16.58 2.46
C ASP A 194 -14.30 15.34 1.56
N GLN A 195 -13.20 14.93 0.93
CA GLN A 195 -13.14 13.79 0.02
C GLN A 195 -12.12 12.75 0.50
N GLN A 196 -12.28 11.53 0.02
CA GLN A 196 -11.33 10.48 0.24
C GLN A 196 -10.12 10.64 -0.69
N VAL A 197 -8.95 10.34 -0.16
CA VAL A 197 -7.65 10.32 -0.85
C VAL A 197 -7.04 8.93 -0.70
N GLY A 198 -6.02 8.60 -1.49
CA GLY A 198 -5.33 7.32 -1.39
C GLY A 198 -4.56 7.20 -0.08
N LEU A 199 -4.78 6.12 0.68
CA LEU A 199 -4.08 5.85 1.95
C LEU A 199 -3.12 4.66 1.88
N LEU A 200 -3.29 3.76 0.92
CA LEU A 200 -2.46 2.56 0.76
C LEU A 200 -2.38 2.14 -0.71
N GLY A 201 -1.34 1.37 -1.09
CA GLY A 201 -1.16 0.78 -2.40
C GLY A 201 -1.08 1.79 -3.54
N ILE A 202 -1.49 1.38 -4.73
CA ILE A 202 -1.51 2.23 -5.94
C ILE A 202 -2.34 3.50 -5.74
N GLU A 203 -3.44 3.41 -5.02
CA GLU A 203 -4.28 4.57 -4.71
C GLU A 203 -3.51 5.65 -3.94
N LYS A 204 -2.55 5.28 -3.09
CA LYS A 204 -1.69 6.21 -2.36
C LYS A 204 -0.51 6.71 -3.18
N GLU A 205 0.24 5.78 -3.79
CA GLU A 205 1.48 6.13 -4.50
C GLU A 205 1.23 7.07 -5.68
N PHE A 206 0.06 6.92 -6.33
CA PHE A 206 -0.37 7.71 -7.49
C PHE A 206 -1.62 8.55 -7.19
N ASP A 207 -1.79 8.98 -5.92
CA ASP A 207 -2.98 9.74 -5.54
C ASP A 207 -3.10 11.06 -6.30
N ASP A 208 -2.00 11.77 -6.54
CA ASP A 208 -2.00 13.05 -7.24
C ASP A 208 -2.43 12.89 -8.70
N GLU A 209 -1.98 11.84 -9.38
CA GLU A 209 -2.37 11.51 -10.76
C GLU A 209 -3.84 11.06 -10.84
N LEU A 210 -4.23 10.14 -9.94
CA LEU A 210 -5.57 9.55 -9.93
C LEU A 210 -6.64 10.56 -9.50
N ARG A 211 -6.34 11.48 -8.60
CA ARG A 211 -7.30 12.38 -7.96
C ARG A 211 -7.80 13.49 -8.89
N GLY A 212 -6.96 13.97 -9.82
CA GLY A 212 -7.26 15.11 -10.66
C GLY A 212 -7.26 16.45 -9.91
N THR A 213 -7.86 17.48 -10.51
CA THR A 213 -7.91 18.83 -9.93
C THR A 213 -9.32 19.31 -9.69
N VAL A 214 -9.52 19.96 -8.53
CA VAL A 214 -10.84 20.49 -8.13
C VAL A 214 -11.21 21.70 -9.00
N GLY A 215 -12.43 21.70 -9.51
CA GLY A 215 -13.08 22.88 -10.07
C GLY A 215 -13.90 23.65 -9.02
N TYR A 216 -14.49 24.76 -9.43
CA TYR A 216 -15.31 25.58 -8.55
C TYR A 216 -16.59 26.03 -9.27
N ARG A 217 -17.73 25.97 -8.55
CA ARG A 217 -18.97 26.56 -8.95
C ARG A 217 -19.21 27.80 -8.08
N TYR A 218 -19.48 28.92 -8.71
CA TYR A 218 -19.84 30.17 -8.05
C TYR A 218 -21.32 30.42 -8.26
N SER A 219 -22.11 30.38 -7.20
CA SER A 219 -23.56 30.59 -7.25
C SER A 219 -23.93 31.79 -6.43
N GLU A 220 -24.95 32.54 -6.88
CA GLU A 220 -25.58 33.60 -6.08
C GLU A 220 -26.55 32.98 -5.08
N LYS A 221 -26.47 33.38 -3.81
CA LYS A 221 -27.37 32.94 -2.75
C LYS A 221 -28.19 34.08 -2.16
N ASP A 222 -29.39 33.76 -1.75
CA ASP A 222 -30.25 34.69 -1.00
C ASP A 222 -29.79 34.84 0.46
N ALA A 223 -30.47 35.70 1.23
CA ALA A 223 -30.18 35.92 2.65
C ALA A 223 -30.41 34.67 3.53
N ARG A 224 -31.15 33.68 3.02
CA ARG A 224 -31.42 32.39 3.70
C ARG A 224 -30.48 31.26 3.26
N GLY A 225 -29.58 31.53 2.30
CA GLY A 225 -28.63 30.57 1.77
C GLY A 225 -29.15 29.77 0.56
N GLY A 226 -30.37 30.05 0.07
CA GLY A 226 -30.88 29.41 -1.14
C GLY A 226 -30.15 29.87 -2.39
N VAL A 227 -29.80 28.96 -3.29
CA VAL A 227 -29.14 29.28 -4.57
C VAL A 227 -30.15 29.93 -5.51
N LEU A 228 -29.83 31.14 -5.97
CA LEU A 228 -30.66 31.92 -6.90
C LEU A 228 -30.24 31.68 -8.35
N ASP A 229 -28.93 31.73 -8.62
CA ASP A 229 -28.39 31.58 -9.97
C ASP A 229 -26.94 31.06 -9.93
N VAL A 230 -26.48 30.45 -11.03
CA VAL A 230 -25.09 30.01 -11.21
C VAL A 230 -24.35 31.10 -12.00
N LEU A 231 -23.42 31.78 -11.35
CA LEU A 231 -22.68 32.91 -11.93
C LEU A 231 -21.56 32.43 -12.86
N SER A 232 -20.79 31.39 -12.43
CA SER A 232 -19.73 30.81 -13.25
C SER A 232 -19.37 29.42 -12.75
N VAL A 233 -18.76 28.62 -13.62
CA VAL A 233 -18.21 27.30 -13.31
C VAL A 233 -16.79 27.22 -13.85
N GLU A 234 -15.84 26.99 -12.95
CA GLU A 234 -14.49 26.56 -13.30
C GLU A 234 -14.50 25.02 -13.32
N PRO A 235 -14.30 24.38 -14.49
CA PRO A 235 -14.42 22.92 -14.57
C PRO A 235 -13.32 22.22 -13.78
N SER A 236 -13.66 21.07 -13.17
CA SER A 236 -12.68 20.15 -12.61
C SER A 236 -11.97 19.38 -13.73
N THR A 237 -10.73 18.96 -13.47
CA THR A 237 -9.98 18.11 -14.41
C THR A 237 -9.98 16.68 -13.88
N LYS A 238 -10.46 15.74 -14.69
CA LYS A 238 -10.48 14.30 -14.40
C LYS A 238 -9.08 13.80 -14.04
N GLY A 239 -9.00 12.84 -13.11
CA GLY A 239 -7.77 12.12 -12.81
C GLY A 239 -7.27 11.27 -13.99
N LYS A 240 -5.95 11.05 -14.05
CA LYS A 240 -5.31 10.23 -15.08
C LYS A 240 -5.60 8.76 -14.86
N ASN A 241 -5.81 8.03 -15.93
CA ASN A 241 -5.94 6.58 -15.89
C ASN A 241 -4.57 5.92 -15.73
N ILE A 242 -4.52 4.82 -15.01
CA ILE A 242 -3.30 4.04 -14.77
C ILE A 242 -3.50 2.62 -15.30
N LYS A 243 -2.54 2.15 -16.08
CA LYS A 243 -2.46 0.76 -16.51
C LYS A 243 -1.39 0.05 -15.70
N LEU A 244 -1.77 -0.99 -14.97
CA LEU A 244 -0.86 -1.84 -14.21
C LEU A 244 -0.24 -2.91 -15.10
N SER A 245 0.88 -3.46 -14.65
CA SER A 245 1.48 -4.66 -15.25
C SER A 245 0.85 -5.96 -14.73
N ILE A 246 0.00 -5.88 -13.70
CA ILE A 246 -0.74 -7.01 -13.14
C ILE A 246 -1.68 -7.60 -14.20
N ASP A 247 -1.69 -8.91 -14.31
CA ASP A 247 -2.73 -9.69 -14.98
C ASP A 247 -3.75 -10.09 -13.91
N ILE A 248 -4.96 -9.53 -14.00
CA ILE A 248 -5.94 -9.69 -12.91
C ILE A 248 -6.56 -11.10 -12.89
N GLU A 249 -6.65 -11.77 -14.03
CA GLU A 249 -7.14 -13.14 -14.10
C GLU A 249 -6.14 -14.11 -13.47
N LEU A 250 -4.84 -13.93 -13.77
CA LEU A 250 -3.74 -14.66 -13.13
C LEU A 250 -3.73 -14.41 -11.62
N GLN A 251 -3.83 -13.15 -11.19
CA GLN A 251 -3.89 -12.73 -9.80
C GLN A 251 -5.02 -13.44 -9.05
N ASP A 252 -6.24 -13.44 -9.58
CA ASP A 252 -7.42 -14.06 -8.98
C ASP A 252 -7.27 -15.58 -8.84
N LYS A 253 -6.77 -16.24 -9.88
CA LYS A 253 -6.52 -17.70 -9.86
C LYS A 253 -5.49 -18.06 -8.79
N LEU A 254 -4.39 -17.31 -8.72
CA LEU A 254 -3.30 -17.58 -7.77
C LEU A 254 -3.67 -17.22 -6.34
N TYR A 255 -4.45 -16.15 -6.11
CA TYR A 255 -4.95 -15.83 -4.76
C TYR A 255 -5.76 -16.99 -4.17
N LYS A 256 -6.59 -17.64 -4.98
CA LYS A 256 -7.41 -18.81 -4.58
C LYS A 256 -6.54 -20.01 -4.18
N GLU A 257 -5.33 -20.15 -4.73
CA GLU A 257 -4.43 -21.28 -4.39
C GLU A 257 -3.92 -21.22 -2.95
N PHE A 258 -3.87 -20.03 -2.34
CA PHE A 258 -3.54 -19.92 -0.92
C PHE A 258 -4.61 -20.52 0.01
N ARG A 259 -5.87 -20.63 -0.45
CA ARG A 259 -6.98 -21.24 0.30
C ARG A 259 -7.10 -20.69 1.73
N GLY A 260 -6.89 -19.38 1.91
CA GLY A 260 -6.91 -18.69 3.20
C GLY A 260 -5.67 -18.92 4.08
N ARG A 261 -4.64 -19.68 3.61
CA ARG A 261 -3.35 -19.80 4.29
C ARG A 261 -2.62 -18.46 4.26
N LYS A 262 -1.86 -18.17 5.30
CA LYS A 262 -1.00 -16.98 5.33
C LYS A 262 0.21 -17.18 4.42
N GLY A 263 0.53 -16.13 3.66
CA GLY A 263 1.68 -16.17 2.77
C GLY A 263 1.67 -15.07 1.73
N ALA A 264 2.59 -15.16 0.79
CA ALA A 264 2.75 -14.21 -0.31
C ALA A 264 3.24 -14.89 -1.59
N LEU A 265 2.92 -14.27 -2.73
CA LEU A 265 3.48 -14.64 -4.02
C LEU A 265 3.83 -13.37 -4.80
N ILE A 266 4.99 -13.42 -5.47
CA ILE A 266 5.41 -12.45 -6.49
C ILE A 266 5.69 -13.22 -7.77
N ALA A 267 5.08 -12.79 -8.87
CA ALA A 267 5.41 -13.22 -10.22
C ALA A 267 5.92 -12.01 -11.00
N ILE A 268 7.18 -12.06 -11.48
CA ILE A 268 7.87 -10.93 -12.10
C ILE A 268 8.61 -11.37 -13.35
N GLU A 269 8.54 -10.57 -14.41
CA GLU A 269 9.34 -10.76 -15.61
C GLU A 269 10.80 -10.36 -15.36
N PRO A 270 11.77 -11.26 -15.60
CA PRO A 270 13.15 -11.01 -15.21
C PRO A 270 13.84 -9.91 -16.04
N ASP A 271 13.39 -9.62 -17.26
CA ASP A 271 14.01 -8.64 -18.13
C ASP A 271 13.36 -7.26 -18.09
N THR A 272 12.07 -7.18 -17.82
CA THR A 272 11.30 -5.92 -17.84
C THR A 272 11.01 -5.37 -16.44
N GLY A 273 11.05 -6.22 -15.43
CA GLY A 273 10.64 -5.88 -14.07
C GLY A 273 9.14 -5.77 -13.87
N PHE A 274 8.32 -6.11 -14.86
CA PHE A 274 6.87 -6.09 -14.72
C PHE A 274 6.38 -7.16 -13.76
N ILE A 275 5.65 -6.73 -12.72
CA ILE A 275 5.01 -7.63 -11.77
C ILE A 275 3.67 -8.06 -12.36
N ARG A 276 3.54 -9.34 -12.69
CA ARG A 276 2.34 -9.94 -13.28
C ARG A 276 1.32 -10.39 -12.23
N ALA A 277 1.81 -10.78 -11.05
CA ALA A 277 0.97 -11.04 -9.88
C ALA A 277 1.71 -10.67 -8.59
N MET A 278 0.98 -10.04 -7.64
CA MET A 278 1.46 -9.71 -6.31
C MET A 278 0.38 -10.05 -5.28
N ILE A 279 0.57 -11.13 -4.56
CA ILE A 279 -0.41 -11.70 -3.63
C ILE A 279 0.08 -11.58 -2.20
N SER A 280 -0.78 -11.11 -1.32
CA SER A 280 -0.65 -11.20 0.13
C SER A 280 -1.91 -11.91 0.68
N SER A 281 -1.74 -13.03 1.35
CA SER A 281 -2.85 -13.82 1.88
C SER A 281 -2.73 -13.98 3.40
N PRO A 282 -3.84 -13.87 4.16
CA PRO A 282 -5.13 -13.34 3.72
C PRO A 282 -5.03 -11.86 3.36
N SER A 283 -5.93 -11.39 2.50
CA SER A 283 -6.06 -9.99 2.11
C SER A 283 -7.40 -9.42 2.59
N TYR A 284 -7.77 -8.27 2.09
CA TYR A 284 -8.98 -7.55 2.45
C TYR A 284 -9.67 -6.97 1.22
N ASN A 285 -10.99 -6.74 1.34
CA ASN A 285 -11.74 -6.05 0.31
C ASN A 285 -11.64 -4.53 0.52
N PRO A 286 -10.97 -3.76 -0.37
CA PRO A 286 -10.83 -2.30 -0.25
C PRO A 286 -12.16 -1.55 -0.22
N ASN A 287 -13.22 -2.12 -0.80
CA ASN A 287 -14.55 -1.53 -0.82
C ASN A 287 -15.14 -1.34 0.59
N PHE A 288 -14.66 -2.07 1.59
CA PHE A 288 -15.08 -1.81 2.98
C PHE A 288 -14.67 -0.42 3.44
N PHE A 289 -13.45 0.03 3.10
CA PHE A 289 -12.96 1.37 3.42
C PHE A 289 -13.60 2.43 2.50
N ASN A 290 -13.62 2.17 1.19
CA ASN A 290 -14.14 3.09 0.19
C ASN A 290 -15.62 3.43 0.45
N ASN A 291 -16.40 2.48 0.98
CA ASN A 291 -17.83 2.59 1.24
C ASN A 291 -18.18 2.68 2.74
N PHE A 292 -17.19 2.95 3.61
CA PHE A 292 -17.39 3.19 5.05
C PHE A 292 -18.11 2.06 5.80
N LYS A 293 -17.82 0.79 5.46
CA LYS A 293 -18.37 -0.39 6.12
C LYS A 293 -17.70 -0.60 7.49
N THR A 294 -18.18 0.13 8.50
CA THR A 294 -17.52 0.27 9.81
C THR A 294 -17.31 -1.05 10.54
N GLU A 295 -18.30 -1.95 10.51
CA GLU A 295 -18.20 -3.25 11.22
C GLU A 295 -17.19 -4.17 10.52
N GLU A 296 -17.20 -4.23 9.19
CA GLU A 296 -16.25 -4.99 8.39
C GLU A 296 -14.83 -4.48 8.60
N ILE A 297 -14.63 -3.15 8.62
CA ILE A 297 -13.32 -2.53 8.90
C ILE A 297 -12.85 -2.90 10.31
N LYS A 298 -13.73 -2.84 11.30
CA LYS A 298 -13.40 -3.22 12.69
C LYS A 298 -12.96 -4.68 12.78
N LEU A 299 -13.65 -5.59 12.07
CA LEU A 299 -13.28 -7.00 12.00
C LEU A 299 -11.90 -7.21 11.36
N LEU A 300 -11.55 -6.44 10.32
CA LEU A 300 -10.21 -6.50 9.71
C LEU A 300 -9.10 -6.12 10.69
N PHE A 301 -9.29 -5.05 11.48
CA PHE A 301 -8.30 -4.64 12.50
C PHE A 301 -8.18 -5.63 13.67
N GLN A 302 -9.24 -6.35 14.00
CA GLN A 302 -9.25 -7.36 15.06
C GLN A 302 -8.76 -8.74 14.59
N ASN A 303 -8.59 -8.93 13.28
CA ASN A 303 -8.21 -10.22 12.72
C ASN A 303 -6.74 -10.54 13.00
N LYS A 304 -6.52 -11.62 13.78
CA LYS A 304 -5.17 -12.10 14.18
C LYS A 304 -4.29 -12.51 12.99
N ASN A 305 -4.88 -12.78 11.83
CA ASN A 305 -4.13 -13.10 10.62
C ASN A 305 -3.63 -11.86 9.85
N SER A 306 -3.91 -10.64 10.37
CA SER A 306 -3.41 -9.37 9.84
C SER A 306 -3.61 -9.21 8.31
N PRO A 307 -4.86 -9.20 7.81
CA PRO A 307 -5.14 -9.12 6.38
C PRO A 307 -4.69 -7.80 5.72
N LEU A 308 -4.53 -6.74 6.51
CA LEU A 308 -4.04 -5.43 6.05
C LEU A 308 -2.52 -5.38 5.86
N PHE A 309 -1.79 -6.38 6.39
CA PHE A 309 -0.34 -6.47 6.27
C PHE A 309 0.05 -7.04 4.91
N ASN A 310 0.74 -6.26 4.08
CA ASN A 310 1.19 -6.71 2.77
C ASN A 310 2.45 -7.57 2.89
N ARG A 311 2.26 -8.89 2.93
CA ARG A 311 3.33 -9.88 3.08
C ARG A 311 4.30 -9.92 1.92
N ALA A 312 3.86 -9.53 0.73
CA ALA A 312 4.67 -9.60 -0.48
C ALA A 312 5.86 -8.61 -0.45
N ILE A 313 5.64 -7.43 0.13
CA ILE A 313 6.63 -6.33 0.16
C ILE A 313 7.12 -5.98 1.56
N SER A 314 6.36 -6.32 2.61
CA SER A 314 6.69 -5.97 4.00
C SER A 314 6.94 -7.18 4.89
N GLY A 315 6.53 -8.39 4.47
CA GLY A 315 6.82 -9.63 5.17
C GLY A 315 8.32 -9.94 5.11
N GLN A 316 8.95 -10.11 6.27
CA GLN A 316 10.37 -10.41 6.40
C GLN A 316 10.55 -11.86 6.84
N TYR A 317 11.14 -12.67 5.99
CA TYR A 317 11.32 -14.10 6.22
C TYR A 317 12.79 -14.48 6.08
N PRO A 318 13.31 -15.43 6.89
CA PRO A 318 14.59 -16.05 6.56
C PRO A 318 14.51 -16.65 5.15
N PRO A 319 15.42 -16.28 4.22
CA PRO A 319 15.38 -16.83 2.85
C PRO A 319 15.66 -18.32 2.80
N ALA A 320 16.22 -18.88 3.84
CA ALA A 320 16.57 -20.31 3.96
C ALA A 320 17.38 -20.77 2.73
N SER A 321 17.20 -22.01 2.32
CA SER A 321 17.95 -22.59 1.20
C SER A 321 17.77 -21.89 -0.15
N THR A 322 16.82 -20.92 -0.27
CA THR A 322 16.74 -20.08 -1.48
C THR A 322 17.91 -19.09 -1.59
N LEU A 323 18.68 -18.88 -0.52
CA LEU A 323 19.90 -18.06 -0.54
C LEU A 323 21.12 -18.81 -1.09
N LYS A 324 21.13 -20.15 -1.02
CA LYS A 324 22.30 -20.99 -1.37
C LYS A 324 22.87 -20.75 -2.79
N PRO A 325 22.09 -20.49 -3.84
CA PRO A 325 22.62 -20.14 -5.15
C PRO A 325 23.53 -18.92 -5.12
N PHE A 326 23.19 -17.90 -4.33
CA PHE A 326 24.00 -16.68 -4.19
C PHE A 326 25.25 -16.92 -3.34
N ILE A 327 25.18 -17.80 -2.33
CA ILE A 327 26.34 -18.22 -1.54
C ILE A 327 27.31 -19.03 -2.40
N GLY A 328 26.79 -19.94 -3.24
CA GLY A 328 27.58 -20.66 -4.23
C GLY A 328 28.24 -19.72 -5.24
N LEU A 329 27.47 -18.74 -5.75
CA LEU A 329 28.00 -17.79 -6.72
C LEU A 329 29.14 -16.94 -6.12
N VAL A 330 28.99 -16.39 -4.90
CA VAL A 330 30.08 -15.63 -4.28
C VAL A 330 31.31 -16.51 -3.99
N ALA A 331 31.12 -17.79 -3.66
CA ALA A 331 32.24 -18.71 -3.44
C ALA A 331 33.04 -18.97 -4.73
N LEU A 332 32.38 -19.10 -5.87
CA LEU A 332 33.00 -19.18 -7.20
C LEU A 332 33.71 -17.87 -7.57
N GLU A 333 33.08 -16.72 -7.33
CA GLU A 333 33.64 -15.40 -7.63
C GLU A 333 34.86 -15.03 -6.78
N GLU A 334 34.94 -15.52 -5.54
CA GLU A 334 36.07 -15.30 -4.63
C GLU A 334 37.15 -16.43 -4.72
N ASP A 335 37.00 -17.36 -5.68
CA ASP A 335 37.89 -18.51 -5.89
C ASP A 335 38.05 -19.40 -4.61
N VAL A 336 37.04 -19.43 -3.73
CA VAL A 336 37.01 -20.25 -2.53
C VAL A 336 36.81 -21.73 -2.88
N ILE A 337 36.05 -22.00 -3.94
CA ILE A 337 35.79 -23.35 -4.45
C ILE A 337 35.66 -23.29 -5.97
N THR A 338 35.94 -24.43 -6.60
CA THR A 338 35.70 -24.62 -8.04
C THR A 338 34.40 -25.39 -8.27
N TRP A 339 33.83 -25.25 -9.47
CA TRP A 339 32.59 -25.94 -9.86
C TRP A 339 32.63 -27.47 -9.67
N GLN A 340 33.76 -28.13 -9.97
CA GLN A 340 33.92 -29.55 -9.89
C GLN A 340 34.36 -30.09 -8.52
N GLU A 341 34.82 -29.20 -7.66
CA GLU A 341 35.35 -29.58 -6.36
C GLU A 341 34.29 -30.23 -5.49
N LYS A 342 34.66 -31.33 -4.85
CA LYS A 342 33.77 -32.13 -4.04
C LYS A 342 34.07 -31.94 -2.55
N ILE A 343 33.04 -31.80 -1.77
CA ILE A 343 33.07 -31.84 -0.31
C ILE A 343 32.33 -33.10 0.14
N LEU A 344 32.86 -33.77 1.15
CA LEU A 344 32.20 -34.93 1.78
C LEU A 344 31.16 -34.39 2.77
N ASP A 345 29.89 -34.72 2.53
CA ASP A 345 28.76 -34.40 3.40
C ASP A 345 28.35 -35.67 4.16
N GLU A 346 28.72 -35.76 5.44
CA GLU A 346 28.35 -36.82 6.37
C GLU A 346 27.17 -36.48 7.27
N GLY A 347 26.50 -35.36 6.99
CA GLY A 347 25.31 -34.86 7.75
C GLY A 347 25.66 -33.88 8.86
N GLU A 348 26.94 -33.71 9.19
CA GLU A 348 27.43 -32.86 10.26
C GLU A 348 28.64 -32.03 9.83
N PHE A 349 28.73 -30.81 10.36
CA PHE A 349 29.87 -29.90 10.17
C PHE A 349 30.36 -29.39 11.53
N PHE A 350 31.66 -29.52 11.78
CA PHE A 350 32.26 -29.08 13.05
C PHE A 350 33.13 -27.83 12.84
N VAL A 351 32.95 -26.87 13.70
CA VAL A 351 33.84 -25.71 13.81
C VAL A 351 34.92 -26.02 14.80
N GLU A 352 36.18 -25.74 14.44
CA GLU A 352 37.31 -25.94 15.32
C GLU A 352 37.11 -25.21 16.66
N GLY A 353 37.15 -25.96 17.77
CA GLY A 353 36.93 -25.46 19.13
C GLY A 353 35.47 -25.42 19.58
N ASP A 354 34.51 -25.75 18.72
CA ASP A 354 33.11 -25.98 19.09
C ASP A 354 32.84 -27.48 19.27
N LYS A 355 32.10 -27.81 20.34
CA LYS A 355 31.75 -29.22 20.62
C LYS A 355 30.44 -29.64 19.96
N ARG A 356 29.64 -28.69 19.49
CA ARG A 356 28.35 -28.98 18.85
C ARG A 356 28.48 -28.93 17.35
N PRO A 357 28.00 -29.98 16.64
CA PRO A 357 27.95 -29.95 15.20
C PRO A 357 26.85 -28.99 14.69
N TYR A 358 27.05 -28.49 13.50
CA TYR A 358 26.00 -27.96 12.65
C TYR A 358 25.44 -29.11 11.84
N THR A 359 24.19 -29.50 12.10
CA THR A 359 23.58 -30.68 11.46
C THR A 359 22.87 -30.26 10.16
N GLY A 360 23.01 -31.08 9.12
CA GLY A 360 22.24 -30.98 7.90
C GLY A 360 20.83 -31.57 8.08
N TRP A 361 19.94 -31.27 7.13
CA TRP A 361 18.54 -31.75 7.16
C TRP A 361 18.44 -33.28 6.86
N LYS A 362 19.43 -33.87 6.18
CA LYS A 362 19.47 -35.29 5.80
C LYS A 362 20.38 -36.05 6.75
N GLU A 363 19.81 -36.97 7.49
CA GLU A 363 20.56 -37.89 8.36
C GLU A 363 21.57 -38.71 7.54
N GLY A 364 22.81 -38.77 8.00
CA GLY A 364 23.92 -39.48 7.30
C GLY A 364 24.45 -38.72 6.08
N GLY A 365 23.94 -37.52 5.78
CA GLY A 365 24.48 -36.64 4.74
C GLY A 365 24.18 -37.07 3.30
N HIS A 366 24.89 -36.44 2.35
CA HIS A 366 24.70 -36.63 0.91
C HIS A 366 25.89 -37.35 0.24
N GLY A 367 26.92 -37.75 1.02
CA GLY A 367 28.17 -38.30 0.51
C GLY A 367 29.02 -37.25 -0.19
N GLU A 368 29.75 -37.62 -1.23
CA GLU A 368 30.48 -36.63 -2.04
C GLU A 368 29.52 -35.76 -2.85
N VAL A 369 29.62 -34.46 -2.65
CA VAL A 369 28.80 -33.44 -3.35
C VAL A 369 29.69 -32.36 -3.96
N ASN A 370 29.44 -32.04 -5.23
CA ASN A 370 29.92 -30.83 -5.88
C ASN A 370 28.83 -29.71 -5.79
N MET A 371 29.09 -28.55 -6.35
CA MET A 371 28.15 -27.41 -6.32
C MET A 371 26.77 -27.76 -6.89
N GLU A 372 26.70 -28.42 -8.04
CA GLU A 372 25.45 -28.83 -8.67
C GLU A 372 24.62 -29.73 -7.78
N LYS A 373 25.22 -30.85 -7.32
CA LYS A 373 24.53 -31.78 -6.43
C LYS A 373 24.14 -31.13 -5.10
N ALA A 374 25.01 -30.28 -4.55
CA ALA A 374 24.74 -29.56 -3.32
C ALA A 374 23.51 -28.60 -3.44
N LEU A 375 23.33 -27.94 -4.59
CA LEU A 375 22.14 -27.11 -4.89
C LEU A 375 20.93 -27.98 -5.15
N ALA A 376 21.06 -29.06 -5.96
CA ALA A 376 19.96 -29.96 -6.31
C ALA A 376 19.35 -30.65 -5.09
N GLU A 377 20.19 -31.22 -4.22
CA GLU A 377 19.79 -31.92 -2.99
C GLU A 377 19.71 -31.01 -1.77
N SER A 378 20.06 -29.71 -1.94
CA SER A 378 20.04 -28.70 -0.86
C SER A 378 20.94 -29.07 0.35
N SER A 379 22.16 -29.62 0.12
CA SER A 379 23.09 -29.96 1.19
C SER A 379 23.44 -28.76 2.07
N ASP A 380 23.16 -28.82 3.37
CA ASP A 380 23.54 -27.75 4.30
C ASP A 380 25.03 -27.80 4.61
N VAL A 381 25.59 -29.01 4.78
CA VAL A 381 27.02 -29.23 5.14
C VAL A 381 27.95 -28.64 4.08
N TYR A 382 27.63 -28.79 2.80
CA TYR A 382 28.38 -28.15 1.72
C TYR A 382 28.43 -26.63 1.89
N PHE A 383 27.28 -26.01 2.16
CA PHE A 383 27.17 -24.54 2.33
C PHE A 383 27.71 -24.06 3.67
N TYR A 384 27.75 -24.87 4.72
CA TYR A 384 28.48 -24.57 5.96
C TYR A 384 29.99 -24.45 5.71
N ASN A 385 30.57 -25.39 4.95
CA ASN A 385 31.98 -25.39 4.58
C ASN A 385 32.35 -24.10 3.83
N ILE A 386 31.68 -23.81 2.70
CA ILE A 386 32.03 -22.64 1.90
C ILE A 386 31.74 -21.33 2.61
N ALA A 387 30.69 -21.23 3.44
CA ALA A 387 30.39 -20.02 4.22
C ALA A 387 31.45 -19.80 5.33
N TYR A 388 31.97 -20.86 5.92
CA TYR A 388 33.03 -20.76 6.92
C TYR A 388 34.31 -20.13 6.34
N ASP A 389 34.65 -20.45 5.08
CA ASP A 389 35.82 -19.90 4.38
C ASP A 389 35.57 -18.49 3.80
N LEU A 390 34.37 -18.23 3.31
CA LEU A 390 33.99 -16.92 2.71
C LEU A 390 34.02 -15.76 3.69
N THR A 391 33.56 -15.91 4.89
CA THR A 391 33.30 -14.83 5.87
C THR A 391 32.18 -13.88 5.49
N VAL A 392 31.60 -13.21 6.48
CA VAL A 392 30.54 -12.21 6.27
C VAL A 392 30.99 -10.99 5.46
N ASN A 393 32.31 -10.68 5.46
CA ASN A 393 32.84 -9.52 4.73
C ASN A 393 32.76 -9.70 3.20
N SER A 394 32.76 -10.93 2.70
CA SER A 394 32.55 -11.25 1.28
C SER A 394 31.06 -11.43 0.98
N ILE A 395 30.33 -12.18 1.83
CA ILE A 395 28.93 -12.55 1.61
C ILE A 395 28.03 -11.31 1.62
N ALA A 396 28.06 -10.47 2.66
CA ALA A 396 27.09 -9.39 2.80
C ALA A 396 27.19 -8.31 1.68
N PRO A 397 28.38 -7.81 1.29
CA PRO A 397 28.49 -6.89 0.16
C PRO A 397 28.04 -7.50 -1.17
N PHE A 398 28.29 -8.78 -1.38
CA PHE A 398 27.88 -9.49 -2.60
C PHE A 398 26.35 -9.60 -2.67
N LEU A 399 25.70 -10.07 -1.61
CA LEU A 399 24.23 -10.15 -1.54
C LEU A 399 23.56 -8.78 -1.72
N LYS A 400 24.22 -7.71 -1.24
CA LYS A 400 23.71 -6.34 -1.41
C LYS A 400 23.64 -5.92 -2.87
N LYS A 401 24.53 -6.42 -3.75
CA LYS A 401 24.49 -6.18 -5.21
C LYS A 401 23.23 -6.78 -5.85
N PHE A 402 22.72 -7.88 -5.29
CA PHE A 402 21.48 -8.55 -5.72
C PHE A 402 20.21 -7.99 -5.07
N GLY A 403 20.30 -6.88 -4.33
CA GLY A 403 19.15 -6.17 -3.75
C GLY A 403 18.77 -6.58 -2.32
N PHE A 404 19.43 -7.58 -1.71
CA PHE A 404 19.18 -7.91 -0.30
C PHE A 404 19.56 -6.75 0.63
N GLY A 405 18.72 -6.48 1.62
CA GLY A 405 18.93 -5.39 2.57
C GLY A 405 18.70 -3.98 2.01
N LYS A 406 18.04 -3.84 0.86
CA LYS A 406 17.66 -2.57 0.23
C LYS A 406 16.17 -2.55 -0.07
N SER A 407 15.53 -1.35 0.00
CA SER A 407 14.24 -1.12 -0.64
C SER A 407 14.37 -1.17 -2.15
N SER A 408 13.35 -1.65 -2.83
CA SER A 408 13.24 -1.56 -4.29
C SER A 408 12.55 -0.28 -4.76
N ASP A 409 12.03 0.51 -3.80
CA ASP A 409 11.25 1.74 -4.01
C ASP A 409 9.95 1.53 -4.82
N LEU A 410 9.40 0.31 -4.77
CA LEU A 410 8.11 0.01 -5.40
C LEU A 410 6.94 0.70 -4.68
N PHE A 411 6.97 0.70 -3.33
CA PHE A 411 6.00 1.34 -2.45
C PHE A 411 6.68 1.97 -1.22
N ILE A 412 6.15 3.09 -0.73
CA ILE A 412 6.69 3.82 0.44
C ILE A 412 6.83 2.93 1.68
N ASN A 413 5.92 1.96 1.88
CA ASN A 413 5.89 1.08 3.05
C ASN A 413 6.53 -0.29 2.81
N GLU A 414 7.42 -0.40 1.82
CA GLU A 414 8.24 -1.59 1.58
C GLU A 414 9.26 -1.79 2.71
N SER A 415 9.45 -3.06 3.12
CA SER A 415 10.51 -3.39 4.06
C SER A 415 11.84 -3.63 3.35
N GLN A 416 12.92 -3.10 3.96
CA GLN A 416 14.28 -3.32 3.46
C GLN A 416 14.86 -4.71 3.79
N GLY A 417 14.13 -5.54 4.58
CA GLY A 417 14.71 -6.77 5.11
C GLY A 417 15.87 -6.50 6.08
N ILE A 418 16.62 -7.55 6.39
CA ILE A 418 17.83 -7.45 7.21
C ILE A 418 18.96 -8.19 6.49
N LEU A 419 19.99 -7.46 6.08
CA LEU A 419 21.26 -8.01 5.61
C LEU A 419 22.31 -7.76 6.71
N PRO A 420 22.57 -8.77 7.58
CA PRO A 420 23.42 -8.58 8.74
C PRO A 420 24.90 -8.56 8.36
N ASP A 421 25.67 -7.73 9.04
CA ASP A 421 27.13 -7.70 9.03
C ASP A 421 27.70 -7.48 10.45
N LYS A 422 29.02 -7.37 10.57
CA LYS A 422 29.68 -7.12 11.87
C LYS A 422 29.20 -5.83 12.54
N LYS A 423 28.98 -4.76 11.74
CA LYS A 423 28.54 -3.45 12.26
C LYS A 423 27.08 -3.52 12.71
N TRP A 424 26.24 -4.16 11.89
CA TRP A 424 24.83 -4.37 12.21
C TRP A 424 24.66 -5.14 13.52
N LYS A 425 25.37 -6.28 13.70
CA LYS A 425 25.25 -7.09 14.91
C LYS A 425 25.72 -6.33 16.14
N LEU A 426 26.85 -5.67 16.07
CA LEU A 426 27.36 -4.84 17.18
C LEU A 426 26.35 -3.72 17.53
N GLY A 427 25.79 -3.04 16.54
CA GLY A 427 24.85 -1.93 16.76
C GLY A 427 23.47 -2.37 17.26
N GLN A 428 22.94 -3.49 16.76
CA GLN A 428 21.57 -3.93 17.07
C GLN A 428 21.51 -4.91 18.25
N LYS A 429 22.57 -5.70 18.48
CA LYS A 429 22.61 -6.75 19.51
C LYS A 429 23.61 -6.47 20.62
N GLY A 430 24.55 -5.53 20.42
CA GLY A 430 25.64 -5.28 21.36
C GLY A 430 26.69 -6.41 21.41
N GLU A 431 26.73 -7.29 20.42
CA GLU A 431 27.57 -8.49 20.37
C GLU A 431 28.51 -8.46 19.17
N PHE A 432 29.66 -9.12 19.32
CA PHE A 432 30.56 -9.35 18.19
C PHE A 432 30.00 -10.41 17.23
N TRP A 433 30.48 -10.36 15.99
CA TRP A 433 30.17 -11.37 14.99
C TRP A 433 31.01 -12.63 15.23
N PHE A 434 30.36 -13.79 15.28
CA PHE A 434 31.00 -15.08 15.42
C PHE A 434 31.00 -15.87 14.10
N LYS A 435 31.89 -16.85 13.96
CA LYS A 435 31.92 -17.75 12.78
C LYS A 435 30.59 -18.46 12.57
N GLY A 436 29.93 -18.89 13.66
CA GLY A 436 28.59 -19.47 13.61
C GLY A 436 27.51 -18.60 13.00
N ASP A 437 27.60 -17.29 13.14
CA ASP A 437 26.66 -16.37 12.47
C ASP A 437 26.82 -16.43 10.95
N THR A 438 28.06 -16.55 10.45
CA THR A 438 28.36 -16.69 9.01
C THR A 438 27.88 -18.04 8.47
N ILE A 439 28.10 -19.12 9.22
CA ILE A 439 27.66 -20.47 8.86
C ILE A 439 26.14 -20.51 8.70
N ASN A 440 25.39 -19.97 9.67
CA ASN A 440 23.94 -19.89 9.60
C ASN A 440 23.47 -19.01 8.41
N MET A 441 24.16 -17.89 8.14
CA MET A 441 23.89 -17.04 7.00
C MET A 441 24.11 -17.76 5.67
N GLY A 442 25.11 -18.68 5.61
CA GLY A 442 25.41 -19.50 4.43
C GLY A 442 24.28 -20.40 3.96
N ILE A 443 23.35 -20.73 4.84
CA ILE A 443 22.14 -21.49 4.50
C ILE A 443 20.87 -20.64 4.55
N GLY A 444 21.02 -19.30 4.61
CA GLY A 444 19.90 -18.35 4.63
C GLY A 444 19.11 -18.31 5.93
N GLN A 445 19.75 -18.66 7.04
CA GLN A 445 19.19 -18.65 8.40
C GLN A 445 19.93 -17.64 9.29
N GLY A 446 19.61 -17.59 10.56
CA GLY A 446 20.19 -16.66 11.53
C GLY A 446 19.53 -15.29 11.48
N TYR A 447 20.32 -14.22 11.28
CA TYR A 447 19.80 -12.84 11.32
C TYR A 447 19.33 -12.29 9.97
N ILE A 448 19.62 -12.99 8.86
CA ILE A 448 19.21 -12.52 7.53
C ILE A 448 17.71 -12.67 7.35
N LEU A 449 17.07 -11.57 6.91
CA LEU A 449 15.65 -11.55 6.57
C LEU A 449 15.46 -10.85 5.21
N ALA A 450 14.65 -11.45 4.35
CA ALA A 450 14.32 -10.90 3.05
C ALA A 450 12.80 -10.88 2.83
N THR A 451 12.33 -9.93 2.01
CA THR A 451 10.96 -9.94 1.54
C THR A 451 10.80 -10.84 0.32
N PRO A 452 9.58 -11.35 0.03
CA PRO A 452 9.32 -12.09 -1.22
C PRO A 452 9.75 -11.31 -2.47
N LEU A 453 9.53 -10.00 -2.49
CA LEU A 453 9.95 -9.13 -3.59
C LEU A 453 11.47 -9.09 -3.74
N GLN A 454 12.24 -8.97 -2.65
CA GLN A 454 13.70 -9.00 -2.71
C GLN A 454 14.22 -10.32 -3.27
N ILE A 455 13.64 -11.46 -2.86
CA ILE A 455 14.02 -12.77 -3.39
C ILE A 455 13.70 -12.82 -4.90
N ALA A 456 12.53 -12.35 -5.33
CA ALA A 456 12.15 -12.33 -6.73
C ALA A 456 13.11 -11.50 -7.59
N LEU A 457 13.49 -10.30 -7.14
CA LEU A 457 14.45 -9.43 -7.81
C LEU A 457 15.85 -10.03 -7.90
N ALA A 458 16.31 -10.64 -6.80
CA ALA A 458 17.60 -11.30 -6.77
C ALA A 458 17.67 -12.47 -7.78
N TYR A 459 16.62 -13.30 -7.83
CA TYR A 459 16.56 -14.39 -8.82
C TYR A 459 16.38 -13.87 -10.25
N SER A 460 15.63 -12.79 -10.46
CA SER A 460 15.56 -12.15 -11.76
C SER A 460 16.95 -11.71 -12.24
N ALA A 461 17.75 -11.10 -11.34
CA ALA A 461 19.12 -10.71 -11.65
C ALA A 461 20.06 -11.93 -11.91
N LEU A 462 19.85 -13.05 -11.21
CA LEU A 462 20.58 -14.28 -11.44
C LEU A 462 20.32 -14.86 -12.85
N ILE A 463 19.07 -14.74 -13.32
CA ILE A 463 18.59 -15.40 -14.54
C ILE A 463 18.84 -14.56 -15.79
N ASN A 464 18.71 -13.23 -15.70
CA ASN A 464 18.85 -12.30 -16.81
C ASN A 464 20.29 -11.85 -17.11
N GLY A 465 21.30 -12.59 -16.63
CA GLY A 465 22.71 -12.31 -16.87
C GLY A 465 23.30 -11.21 -15.98
N GLY A 466 22.82 -11.07 -14.75
CA GLY A 466 23.38 -10.16 -13.74
C GLY A 466 22.90 -8.72 -13.85
N LYS A 467 21.66 -8.48 -14.26
CA LYS A 467 21.04 -7.15 -14.27
C LYS A 467 20.04 -7.04 -13.11
N LEU A 468 20.35 -6.25 -12.10
CA LEU A 468 19.37 -5.88 -11.08
C LEU A 468 18.39 -4.88 -11.69
N ILE A 469 17.14 -5.30 -11.84
CA ILE A 469 16.06 -4.48 -12.39
C ILE A 469 15.24 -3.82 -11.28
N SER A 470 14.73 -2.61 -11.55
CA SER A 470 13.70 -2.02 -10.68
C SER A 470 12.34 -2.66 -10.97
N PRO A 471 11.60 -3.09 -9.93
CA PRO A 471 10.28 -3.67 -10.13
C PRO A 471 9.30 -2.61 -10.63
N ARG A 472 8.41 -2.99 -11.53
CA ARG A 472 7.43 -2.11 -12.15
C ARG A 472 6.04 -2.71 -12.02
N ILE A 473 5.18 -2.04 -11.25
CA ILE A 473 3.78 -2.44 -11.12
C ILE A 473 2.85 -1.57 -11.97
N VAL A 474 3.30 -0.36 -12.34
CA VAL A 474 2.62 0.53 -13.28
C VAL A 474 3.30 0.43 -14.63
N GLN A 475 2.54 0.06 -15.65
CA GLN A 475 3.00 0.01 -17.03
C GLN A 475 2.95 1.38 -17.68
N SER A 476 1.83 2.08 -17.57
CA SER A 476 1.66 3.42 -18.14
C SER A 476 0.68 4.29 -17.36
N ILE A 477 0.82 5.63 -17.50
CA ILE A 477 -0.09 6.64 -16.97
C ILE A 477 -0.59 7.48 -18.14
N GLU A 478 -1.89 7.50 -18.42
CA GLU A 478 -2.51 8.13 -19.61
C GLU A 478 -1.82 7.72 -20.92
N GLY A 479 -1.36 6.46 -21.02
CA GLY A 479 -0.67 5.93 -22.20
C GLY A 479 0.83 6.22 -22.27
N GLU A 480 1.38 7.03 -21.38
CA GLU A 480 2.82 7.25 -21.27
C GLU A 480 3.46 6.13 -20.44
N GLU A 481 4.37 5.37 -21.03
CA GLU A 481 5.05 4.26 -20.36
C GLU A 481 5.95 4.74 -19.22
N THR A 482 6.00 3.94 -18.14
CA THR A 482 6.91 4.17 -17.01
C THR A 482 8.34 3.84 -17.38
N LYS A 483 9.29 4.56 -16.77
CA LYS A 483 10.72 4.36 -17.05
C LYS A 483 11.19 2.99 -16.59
N PHE A 484 11.97 2.32 -17.41
CA PHE A 484 12.73 1.14 -17.06
C PHE A 484 14.09 1.54 -16.50
N VAL A 485 14.46 0.96 -15.36
CA VAL A 485 15.76 1.18 -14.73
C VAL A 485 16.38 -0.17 -14.41
N SER A 486 17.64 -0.36 -14.75
CA SER A 486 18.42 -1.54 -14.39
C SER A 486 19.87 -1.16 -14.08
N GLU A 487 20.48 -1.90 -13.17
CA GLU A 487 21.88 -1.78 -12.78
C GLU A 487 22.60 -3.09 -13.10
N LYS A 488 23.70 -3.04 -13.83
CA LYS A 488 24.50 -4.24 -14.12
C LYS A 488 25.33 -4.61 -12.89
N ILE A 489 25.14 -5.82 -12.41
CA ILE A 489 25.97 -6.40 -11.34
C ILE A 489 27.31 -6.80 -11.96
N GLU A 490 28.39 -6.34 -11.35
CA GLU A 490 29.73 -6.80 -11.73
C GLU A 490 29.93 -8.25 -11.29
N ILE A 491 29.99 -9.16 -12.24
CA ILE A 491 30.32 -10.58 -12.10
C ILE A 491 31.67 -10.78 -12.75
N LYS A 492 32.62 -11.41 -12.03
CA LYS A 492 33.99 -11.65 -12.46
C LYS A 492 34.04 -12.61 -13.64
N ASP A 493 33.28 -13.71 -13.54
CA ASP A 493 33.11 -14.66 -14.62
C ASP A 493 31.63 -15.01 -14.84
N ILE A 494 31.10 -14.63 -15.99
CA ILE A 494 29.70 -14.88 -16.36
C ILE A 494 29.37 -16.39 -16.39
N GLN A 495 30.36 -17.24 -16.60
CA GLN A 495 30.18 -18.68 -16.61
C GLN A 495 29.74 -19.19 -15.22
N ASN A 496 30.11 -18.51 -14.14
CA ASN A 496 29.67 -18.87 -12.78
C ASN A 496 28.14 -18.73 -12.64
N LEU A 497 27.53 -17.71 -13.31
CA LEU A 497 26.07 -17.61 -13.33
C LEU A 497 25.41 -18.79 -14.06
N GLU A 498 25.98 -19.19 -15.20
CA GLU A 498 25.43 -20.32 -15.97
C GLU A 498 25.51 -21.63 -15.18
N TYR A 499 26.62 -21.90 -14.49
CA TYR A 499 26.75 -23.08 -13.60
C TYR A 499 25.69 -23.09 -12.50
N ILE A 500 25.41 -21.94 -11.87
CA ILE A 500 24.36 -21.85 -10.86
C ILE A 500 22.98 -22.10 -11.49
N LYS A 501 22.69 -21.52 -12.68
CA LYS A 501 21.42 -21.75 -13.40
C LYS A 501 21.21 -23.23 -13.74
N GLU A 502 22.24 -23.90 -14.27
CA GLU A 502 22.22 -25.36 -14.54
C GLU A 502 21.91 -26.17 -13.29
N SER A 503 22.49 -25.77 -12.14
CA SER A 503 22.19 -26.41 -10.86
C SER A 503 20.75 -26.29 -10.43
N LEU A 504 20.13 -25.12 -10.72
CA LEU A 504 18.72 -24.89 -10.39
C LEU A 504 17.76 -25.75 -11.24
N ILE A 505 18.17 -26.14 -12.46
CA ILE A 505 17.45 -27.12 -13.27
C ILE A 505 17.46 -28.47 -12.57
N SER A 506 18.62 -28.91 -12.06
CA SER A 506 18.79 -30.18 -11.37
C SER A 506 17.95 -30.30 -10.09
N VAL A 507 17.54 -29.21 -9.47
CA VAL A 507 16.61 -29.20 -8.32
C VAL A 507 15.25 -29.83 -8.68
N VAL A 508 14.80 -29.64 -9.93
CA VAL A 508 13.49 -30.13 -10.41
C VAL A 508 13.66 -31.41 -11.25
N GLU A 509 14.68 -31.49 -12.10
CA GLU A 509 14.81 -32.57 -13.07
C GLU A 509 15.60 -33.79 -12.56
N SER A 510 16.50 -33.58 -11.59
CA SER A 510 17.28 -34.68 -11.02
C SER A 510 16.41 -35.66 -10.23
N ASN A 511 16.78 -36.93 -10.26
CA ASN A 511 16.13 -37.99 -9.47
C ASN A 511 16.18 -37.76 -7.96
N THR A 512 17.19 -37.02 -7.49
CA THR A 512 17.40 -36.68 -6.09
C THR A 512 17.08 -35.22 -5.79
N GLY A 513 16.60 -34.47 -6.79
CA GLY A 513 16.24 -33.06 -6.67
C GLY A 513 15.11 -32.82 -5.68
N THR A 514 15.26 -31.78 -4.86
CA THR A 514 14.31 -31.48 -3.78
C THR A 514 12.92 -31.06 -4.26
N ALA A 515 12.78 -30.65 -5.53
CA ALA A 515 11.49 -30.29 -6.15
C ALA A 515 11.10 -31.19 -7.33
N LYS A 516 11.59 -32.43 -7.38
CA LYS A 516 11.24 -33.41 -8.43
C LYS A 516 9.73 -33.64 -8.58
N ASN A 517 8.96 -33.44 -7.53
CA ASN A 517 7.51 -33.59 -7.52
C ASN A 517 6.76 -32.62 -8.47
N ILE A 518 7.41 -31.54 -8.90
CA ILE A 518 6.84 -30.57 -9.85
C ILE A 518 7.43 -30.70 -11.26
N PHE A 519 8.22 -31.75 -11.53
CA PHE A 519 8.76 -31.98 -12.87
C PHE A 519 7.66 -32.19 -13.89
N ASP A 520 7.66 -31.38 -14.95
CA ASP A 520 6.79 -31.51 -16.11
C ASP A 520 7.61 -31.39 -17.40
N PRO A 521 7.67 -32.41 -18.26
CA PRO A 521 8.43 -32.36 -19.50
C PRO A 521 7.86 -31.39 -20.55
N LYS A 522 6.59 -30.94 -20.39
CA LYS A 522 5.94 -30.00 -21.31
C LYS A 522 6.33 -28.55 -21.04
N LEU A 523 6.57 -28.23 -19.78
CA LEU A 523 7.03 -26.93 -19.36
C LEU A 523 8.12 -27.11 -18.33
N ARG A 524 9.36 -26.99 -18.78
CA ARG A 524 10.54 -27.15 -17.94
C ARG A 524 10.70 -25.94 -17.03
N ILE A 525 10.71 -26.20 -15.73
CA ILE A 525 10.83 -25.20 -14.69
C ILE A 525 12.10 -25.49 -13.89
N ALA A 526 12.84 -24.46 -13.54
CA ALA A 526 13.95 -24.55 -12.60
C ALA A 526 13.64 -23.75 -11.33
N GLY A 527 14.35 -24.02 -10.25
CA GLY A 527 14.11 -23.27 -9.01
C GLY A 527 14.84 -23.79 -7.80
N LYS A 528 14.46 -23.31 -6.62
CA LYS A 528 15.04 -23.70 -5.33
C LYS A 528 13.99 -23.77 -4.24
N THR A 529 13.98 -24.88 -3.50
CA THR A 529 13.19 -25.04 -2.28
C THR A 529 13.82 -24.31 -1.10
N GLY A 530 13.00 -23.82 -0.19
CA GLY A 530 13.42 -23.29 1.10
C GLY A 530 12.47 -23.75 2.21
N THR A 531 13.02 -23.97 3.38
CA THR A 531 12.27 -24.25 4.62
C THR A 531 12.86 -23.35 5.70
N ALA A 532 12.12 -22.31 6.06
CA ALA A 532 12.60 -21.29 7.00
C ALA A 532 12.14 -21.64 8.41
N GLN A 533 13.08 -21.88 9.30
CA GLN A 533 12.78 -22.22 10.71
C GLN A 533 12.14 -21.03 11.43
N VAL A 534 11.00 -21.29 12.08
CA VAL A 534 10.31 -20.32 12.93
C VAL A 534 10.92 -20.27 14.33
N LYS A 535 11.42 -21.39 14.81
CA LYS A 535 12.05 -21.52 16.12
C LYS A 535 13.34 -22.34 16.00
N SER A 536 14.42 -21.85 16.63
CA SER A 536 15.65 -22.63 16.73
C SER A 536 15.40 -23.88 17.58
N ILE A 537 15.78 -25.03 17.04
CA ILE A 537 15.61 -26.34 17.69
C ILE A 537 16.94 -26.66 18.37
N LEU A 538 16.92 -26.80 19.68
CA LEU A 538 18.07 -27.15 20.49
C LEU A 538 18.13 -28.68 20.81
N ASP A 539 17.04 -29.41 20.49
CA ASP A 539 16.88 -30.84 20.84
C ASP A 539 15.89 -31.49 19.85
N ASP A 540 16.33 -32.54 19.16
CA ASP A 540 15.57 -33.26 18.13
C ASP A 540 14.27 -33.88 18.66
N ASN A 541 14.20 -34.24 19.95
CA ASN A 541 12.99 -34.75 20.58
C ASN A 541 11.86 -33.67 20.68
N LYS A 542 12.23 -32.39 20.67
CA LYS A 542 11.26 -31.28 20.64
C LYS A 542 10.74 -30.92 19.25
N TYR A 543 11.39 -31.44 18.19
CA TYR A 543 10.97 -31.13 16.82
C TYR A 543 9.59 -31.70 16.51
N GLN A 544 9.26 -32.88 16.99
CA GLN A 544 7.92 -33.44 16.80
C GLN A 544 6.83 -32.67 17.54
N GLU A 545 7.09 -32.23 18.79
CA GLU A 545 6.14 -31.37 19.54
C GLU A 545 5.93 -30.02 18.85
N ILE A 546 6.98 -29.45 18.22
CA ILE A 546 6.91 -28.21 17.45
C ILE A 546 6.04 -28.41 16.21
N ARG A 547 6.15 -29.53 15.50
CA ARG A 547 5.34 -29.87 14.32
C ARG A 547 3.86 -30.06 14.61
N GLU A 548 3.51 -30.51 15.82
CA GLU A 548 2.11 -30.62 16.24
C GLU A 548 1.44 -29.24 16.38
N ASN A 549 2.20 -28.21 16.76
CA ASN A 549 1.70 -26.85 16.83
C ASN A 549 1.85 -26.13 15.47
N VAL A 550 0.74 -25.98 14.75
CA VAL A 550 0.71 -25.36 13.41
C VAL A 550 1.42 -24.01 13.38
N LEU A 551 1.35 -23.21 14.43
CA LEU A 551 1.96 -21.86 14.48
C LEU A 551 3.50 -21.90 14.63
N LEU A 552 4.07 -23.02 14.99
CA LEU A 552 5.52 -23.22 15.16
C LEU A 552 6.17 -23.97 14.01
N ARG A 553 5.37 -24.45 13.05
CA ARG A 553 5.89 -25.09 11.84
C ARG A 553 6.70 -24.11 11.02
N ASP A 554 7.69 -24.65 10.33
CA ASP A 554 8.55 -23.88 9.43
C ASP A 554 7.76 -23.24 8.28
N HIS A 555 8.24 -22.12 7.76
CA HIS A 555 7.66 -21.53 6.57
C HIS A 555 8.12 -22.29 5.33
N ALA A 556 7.18 -22.57 4.43
CA ALA A 556 7.45 -23.20 3.14
C ALA A 556 7.75 -22.12 2.10
N LEU A 557 8.93 -22.22 1.46
CA LEU A 557 9.38 -21.32 0.42
C LEU A 557 9.71 -22.10 -0.86
N PHE A 558 9.38 -21.51 -1.99
CA PHE A 558 9.91 -21.94 -3.28
C PHE A 558 10.07 -20.73 -4.19
N VAL A 559 11.18 -20.66 -4.88
CA VAL A 559 11.38 -19.75 -6.00
C VAL A 559 11.66 -20.57 -7.24
N GLY A 560 10.94 -20.27 -8.32
CA GLY A 560 11.10 -20.94 -9.61
C GLY A 560 11.02 -19.96 -10.76
N TYR A 561 11.51 -20.37 -11.89
CA TYR A 561 11.44 -19.65 -13.15
C TYR A 561 11.18 -20.60 -14.31
N GLY A 562 10.61 -20.09 -15.35
CA GLY A 562 10.31 -20.86 -16.56
C GLY A 562 9.90 -19.98 -17.75
N PRO A 563 9.90 -20.54 -18.95
CA PRO A 563 10.55 -21.80 -19.35
C PRO A 563 12.09 -21.77 -19.12
N VAL A 564 12.72 -22.91 -18.92
CA VAL A 564 14.18 -22.96 -18.65
C VAL A 564 15.01 -22.39 -19.83
N GLU A 565 14.57 -22.64 -21.05
CA GLU A 565 15.26 -22.25 -22.28
C GLU A 565 15.26 -20.74 -22.53
N ASP A 566 14.15 -20.08 -22.18
CA ASP A 566 13.95 -18.62 -22.34
C ASP A 566 13.06 -18.13 -21.20
N PRO A 567 13.63 -17.83 -20.03
CA PRO A 567 12.86 -17.53 -18.84
C PRO A 567 12.03 -16.25 -18.96
N SER A 568 10.71 -16.40 -19.09
CA SER A 568 9.75 -15.29 -19.22
C SER A 568 9.29 -14.76 -17.86
N ILE A 569 9.29 -15.63 -16.81
CA ILE A 569 8.75 -15.29 -15.49
C ILE A 569 9.58 -15.93 -14.36
N VAL A 570 9.76 -15.17 -13.28
CA VAL A 570 10.25 -15.63 -11.97
C VAL A 570 9.12 -15.55 -10.97
N VAL A 571 8.88 -16.63 -10.24
CA VAL A 571 7.81 -16.69 -9.23
C VAL A 571 8.38 -17.12 -7.89
N VAL A 572 8.08 -16.35 -6.86
CA VAL A 572 8.38 -16.66 -5.45
C VAL A 572 7.09 -16.92 -4.71
N ALA A 573 6.97 -18.03 -4.02
CA ALA A 573 5.87 -18.28 -3.10
C ALA A 573 6.40 -18.60 -1.70
N ILE A 574 5.80 -17.94 -0.71
CA ILE A 574 6.02 -18.19 0.72
C ILE A 574 4.67 -18.53 1.35
N VAL A 575 4.62 -19.67 2.05
CA VAL A 575 3.44 -20.06 2.85
C VAL A 575 3.88 -20.17 4.31
N GLU A 576 3.36 -19.26 5.14
CA GLU A 576 3.66 -19.27 6.57
C GLU A 576 3.20 -20.57 7.22
N ASN A 577 4.08 -21.19 8.01
CA ASN A 577 3.82 -22.44 8.72
C ASN A 577 3.42 -23.62 7.79
N GLY A 578 3.86 -23.56 6.53
CA GLY A 578 3.56 -24.55 5.50
C GLY A 578 4.41 -25.81 5.57
N GLU A 579 5.45 -25.83 6.41
CA GLU A 579 6.34 -26.95 6.71
C GLU A 579 7.28 -27.37 5.57
N SER A 580 6.80 -27.56 4.35
CA SER A 580 7.60 -28.09 3.24
C SER A 580 7.55 -27.19 2.00
N GLY A 581 8.69 -26.60 1.63
CA GLY A 581 8.81 -25.83 0.38
C GLY A 581 8.46 -26.66 -0.86
N SER A 582 8.89 -27.90 -0.90
CA SER A 582 8.65 -28.85 -1.99
C SER A 582 7.17 -29.21 -2.14
N LEU A 583 6.48 -29.51 -1.04
CA LEU A 583 5.11 -30.04 -1.07
C LEU A 583 4.04 -28.94 -1.10
N VAL A 584 4.36 -27.73 -0.60
CA VAL A 584 3.37 -26.67 -0.42
C VAL A 584 3.63 -25.46 -1.33
N ALA A 585 4.86 -24.92 -1.36
CA ALA A 585 5.16 -23.74 -2.13
C ALA A 585 5.47 -24.04 -3.61
N ALA A 586 6.21 -25.13 -3.91
CA ALA A 586 6.60 -25.48 -5.27
C ALA A 586 5.39 -25.74 -6.21
N PRO A 587 4.33 -26.46 -5.80
CA PRO A 587 3.14 -26.62 -6.65
C PRO A 587 2.41 -25.31 -6.96
N ILE A 588 2.43 -24.34 -6.04
CA ILE A 588 1.82 -23.01 -6.28
C ILE A 588 2.63 -22.27 -7.35
N VAL A 589 3.97 -22.31 -7.25
CA VAL A 589 4.87 -21.68 -8.24
C VAL A 589 4.73 -22.34 -9.60
N GLN A 590 4.74 -23.68 -9.67
CA GLN A 590 4.52 -24.42 -10.91
C GLN A 590 3.19 -23.99 -11.58
N LYS A 591 2.12 -23.92 -10.79
CA LYS A 591 0.82 -23.49 -11.31
C LYS A 591 0.86 -22.06 -11.81
N ALA A 592 1.58 -21.15 -11.12
CA ALA A 592 1.73 -19.77 -11.55
C ALA A 592 2.44 -19.66 -12.90
N ILE A 593 3.55 -20.38 -13.08
CA ILE A 593 4.29 -20.39 -14.35
C ILE A 593 3.43 -21.01 -15.46
N ASN A 594 2.75 -22.14 -15.20
CA ASN A 594 1.86 -22.76 -16.17
C ASN A 594 0.70 -21.86 -16.60
N LEU A 595 0.12 -21.10 -15.69
CA LEU A 595 -0.97 -20.15 -16.02
C LEU A 595 -0.51 -18.94 -16.79
N TYR A 596 0.74 -18.49 -16.55
CA TYR A 596 1.33 -17.36 -17.24
C TYR A 596 1.72 -17.70 -18.69
N GLU A 597 2.14 -18.94 -18.96
CA GLU A 597 2.56 -19.43 -20.28
C GLU A 597 1.38 -19.88 -21.17
N GLN A 598 0.14 -19.90 -20.66
CA GLN A 598 -1.09 -20.21 -21.42
C GLN A 598 -1.69 -18.98 -22.09
#